data_d8d3c133728912898dc02f4f9dc5da7f
#
_entry.id   d8d3c133728912898dc02f4f9dc5da7f
#
_cell.length_a   1.000
_cell.length_b   1.000
_cell.length_c   1.000
_cell.angle_alpha   90.00
_cell.angle_beta   90.00
_cell.angle_gamma   90.00
#
_symmetry.space_group_name_H-M   'P 1'
#
loop_
_entity.id
_entity.type
_entity.pdbx_description
1 polymer ?
#
loop_
_entity_poly.entity_id
_entity_poly.type
_entity_poly.pdbx_seq_one_letter_code
_entity_poly.pdbx_strand_id
1 'polypeptide(L)'
;SNQIKLNKIKLNEITSIFPSSYKAKKNKTLDDMMDDTEKMEYELMIHNCEMNIFTPELAIEMSEILKEMYMNPDTREKVQEINSKKLCYALKNYTIANTISQIKIPKAYFKKCVLSALEQTELSTQYDSDTIMMQISEAEE
;
A
#
# COMPACT_ATOMS: atom_id res chain seq x y z
N SER A 1 25.21 8.94 -3.47
CA SER A 1 24.77 8.78 -2.07
C SER A 1 23.44 8.08 -2.00
N ASN A 2 23.16 7.47 -0.88
CA ASN A 2 21.88 6.79 -0.64
C ASN A 2 20.70 7.74 -0.79
N GLN A 3 20.86 8.98 -0.39
CA GLN A 3 19.80 9.98 -0.49
C GLN A 3 19.42 10.28 -1.92
N ILE A 4 20.39 10.32 -2.83
CA ILE A 4 20.13 10.50 -4.27
C ILE A 4 19.37 9.32 -4.82
N LYS A 5 19.74 8.09 -4.43
CA LYS A 5 19.03 6.88 -4.84
C LYS A 5 17.59 6.88 -4.32
N LEU A 6 17.36 7.30 -3.07
CA LEU A 6 16.03 7.34 -2.47
C LEU A 6 15.11 8.32 -3.21
N ASN A 7 15.65 9.47 -3.63
CA ASN A 7 14.88 10.46 -4.38
C ASN A 7 14.49 10.01 -5.77
N LYS A 8 15.17 8.96 -6.30
CA LYS A 8 14.88 8.43 -7.63
C LYS A 8 13.91 7.24 -7.61
N ILE A 9 13.46 6.80 -6.44
CA ILE A 9 12.50 5.71 -6.36
C ILE A 9 11.17 6.17 -6.92
N LYS A 10 10.71 5.48 -7.95
CA LYS A 10 9.41 5.75 -8.58
C LYS A 10 8.43 4.67 -8.19
N LEU A 11 7.24 5.07 -7.77
CA LEU A 11 6.21 4.13 -7.31
C LEU A 11 5.78 3.17 -8.41
N ASN A 12 5.80 3.60 -9.68
CA ASN A 12 5.44 2.75 -10.80
C ASN A 12 6.46 1.64 -11.10
N GLU A 13 7.65 1.70 -10.52
CA GLU A 13 8.67 0.68 -10.68
C GLU A 13 8.56 -0.43 -9.64
N ILE A 14 7.74 -0.22 -8.62
CA ILE A 14 7.55 -1.19 -7.55
C ILE A 14 6.53 -2.22 -8.01
N THR A 15 6.96 -3.48 -8.15
CA THR A 15 6.10 -4.56 -8.64
C THR A 15 5.63 -5.50 -7.53
N SER A 16 6.33 -5.51 -6.39
CA SER A 16 6.00 -6.38 -5.28
C SER A 16 6.67 -5.89 -4.00
N ILE A 17 6.02 -6.11 -2.86
CA ILE A 17 6.61 -5.85 -1.54
C ILE A 17 7.14 -7.13 -0.92
N PHE A 18 6.84 -8.29 -1.50
CA PHE A 18 7.28 -9.59 -0.99
C PHE A 18 8.48 -10.12 -1.77
N PRO A 19 9.27 -11.05 -1.18
CA PRO A 19 10.33 -11.73 -1.92
C PRO A 19 9.79 -12.44 -3.16
N SER A 20 10.63 -12.60 -4.17
CA SER A 20 10.24 -13.21 -5.45
C SER A 20 9.70 -14.63 -5.33
N SER A 21 10.03 -15.34 -4.25
CA SER A 21 9.51 -16.69 -3.96
C SER A 21 8.10 -16.69 -3.41
N TYR A 22 7.58 -15.54 -3.02
CA TYR A 22 6.25 -15.40 -2.44
C TYR A 22 5.27 -14.93 -3.50
N LYS A 23 4.08 -15.54 -3.51
CA LYS A 23 2.98 -15.10 -4.38
C LYS A 23 1.81 -14.69 -3.51
N ALA A 24 1.29 -13.49 -3.75
CA ALA A 24 0.10 -13.02 -3.06
C ALA A 24 -1.10 -13.89 -3.40
N LYS A 25 -1.85 -14.27 -2.39
CA LYS A 25 -3.07 -15.07 -2.54
C LYS A 25 -4.22 -14.33 -1.85
N LYS A 26 -5.39 -14.39 -2.47
CA LYS A 26 -6.60 -13.88 -1.83
C LYS A 26 -6.92 -14.73 -0.61
N ASN A 27 -7.20 -14.06 0.50
CA ASN A 27 -7.53 -14.75 1.75
C ASN A 27 -9.02 -15.03 1.79
N LYS A 28 -9.40 -16.22 1.31
CA LYS A 28 -10.81 -16.65 1.30
C LYS A 28 -11.41 -16.75 2.69
N THR A 29 -10.60 -17.11 3.68
CA THR A 29 -11.06 -17.22 5.06
C THR A 29 -11.59 -15.88 5.57
N LEU A 30 -10.82 -14.79 5.32
CA LEU A 30 -11.26 -13.46 5.73
C LEU A 30 -12.47 -13.00 4.92
N ASP A 31 -12.52 -13.31 3.62
CA ASP A 31 -13.68 -12.98 2.79
C ASP A 31 -14.95 -13.66 3.31
N ASP A 32 -14.84 -14.92 3.70
CA ASP A 32 -15.98 -15.67 4.23
C ASP A 32 -16.45 -15.18 5.60
N MET A 33 -15.55 -14.56 6.37
CA MET A 33 -15.86 -14.02 7.69
C MET A 33 -16.54 -12.66 7.64
N MET A 34 -16.47 -11.96 6.52
CA MET A 34 -17.07 -10.65 6.37
C MET A 34 -18.57 -10.74 6.16
N ASP A 35 -19.34 -9.95 6.92
CA ASP A 35 -20.74 -9.74 6.60
C ASP A 35 -20.88 -8.72 5.47
N ASP A 36 -22.10 -8.45 5.03
CA ASP A 36 -22.36 -7.56 3.91
C ASP A 36 -21.88 -6.13 4.18
N THR A 37 -22.06 -5.65 5.39
CA THR A 37 -21.60 -4.31 5.78
C THR A 37 -20.08 -4.22 5.74
N GLU A 38 -19.41 -5.22 6.27
CA GLU A 38 -17.95 -5.27 6.28
C GLU A 38 -17.39 -5.34 4.86
N LYS A 39 -18.03 -6.11 3.98
CA LYS A 39 -17.62 -6.17 2.57
C LYS A 39 -17.74 -4.80 1.90
N MET A 40 -18.84 -4.10 2.15
CA MET A 40 -19.05 -2.76 1.59
C MET A 40 -18.02 -1.75 2.09
N GLU A 41 -17.74 -1.76 3.40
CA GLU A 41 -16.75 -0.88 4.00
C GLU A 41 -15.36 -1.15 3.45
N TYR A 42 -15.00 -2.43 3.34
CA TYR A 42 -13.71 -2.83 2.79
C TYR A 42 -13.59 -2.43 1.32
N GLU A 43 -14.63 -2.67 0.52
CA GLU A 43 -14.61 -2.27 -0.89
C GLU A 43 -14.45 -0.77 -1.07
N LEU A 44 -15.12 0.02 -0.22
CA LEU A 44 -14.98 1.49 -0.25
C LEU A 44 -13.55 1.89 0.11
N MET A 45 -12.96 1.26 1.12
CA MET A 45 -11.57 1.46 1.51
C MET A 45 -10.63 1.25 0.32
N ILE A 46 -10.78 0.12 -0.36
CA ILE A 46 -9.94 -0.24 -1.51
C ILE A 46 -10.18 0.71 -2.68
N HIS A 47 -11.43 1.10 -2.91
CA HIS A 47 -11.76 2.08 -3.94
C HIS A 47 -11.02 3.41 -3.70
N ASN A 48 -10.98 3.86 -2.47
CA ASN A 48 -10.31 5.12 -2.11
C ASN A 48 -8.79 5.05 -2.27
N CYS A 49 -8.22 3.85 -2.36
CA CYS A 49 -6.79 3.66 -2.57
C CYS A 49 -6.38 3.78 -4.04
N GLU A 50 -7.32 3.74 -4.98
CA GLU A 50 -7.05 3.88 -6.42
C GLU A 50 -5.97 2.90 -6.89
N MET A 51 -6.24 1.61 -6.65
CA MET A 51 -5.26 0.52 -6.91
C MET A 51 -4.83 0.40 -8.37
N ASN A 52 -5.59 0.99 -9.31
CA ASN A 52 -5.30 0.91 -10.73
C ASN A 52 -3.99 1.59 -11.14
N ILE A 53 -3.41 2.42 -10.26
CA ILE A 53 -2.10 3.04 -10.53
C ILE A 53 -0.93 2.08 -10.28
N PHE A 54 -1.19 0.93 -9.67
CA PHE A 54 -0.16 -0.05 -9.35
C PHE A 54 -0.27 -1.27 -10.27
N THR A 55 0.79 -2.10 -10.29
CA THR A 55 0.71 -3.38 -11.00
C THR A 55 -0.35 -4.26 -10.34
N PRO A 56 -1.00 -5.17 -11.09
CA PRO A 56 -2.01 -6.06 -10.50
C PRO A 56 -1.48 -6.88 -9.33
N GLU A 57 -0.25 -7.37 -9.41
CA GLU A 57 0.37 -8.14 -8.33
C GLU A 57 0.51 -7.32 -7.06
N LEU A 58 1.07 -6.12 -7.18
CA LEU A 58 1.25 -5.23 -6.03
C LEU A 58 -0.10 -4.83 -5.43
N ALA A 59 -1.08 -4.54 -6.28
CA ALA A 59 -2.42 -4.17 -5.83
C ALA A 59 -3.04 -5.29 -5.00
N ILE A 60 -2.91 -6.55 -5.44
CA ILE A 60 -3.41 -7.70 -4.68
C ILE A 60 -2.70 -7.82 -3.33
N GLU A 61 -1.37 -7.71 -3.32
CA GLU A 61 -0.58 -7.78 -2.09
C GLU A 61 -1.04 -6.75 -1.06
N MET A 62 -1.14 -5.51 -1.49
CA MET A 62 -1.54 -4.41 -0.61
C MET A 62 -2.98 -4.56 -0.15
N SER A 63 -3.88 -4.95 -1.07
CA SER A 63 -5.29 -5.14 -0.74
C SER A 63 -5.49 -6.23 0.32
N GLU A 64 -4.74 -7.33 0.22
CA GLU A 64 -4.84 -8.41 1.19
C GLU A 64 -4.27 -8.01 2.56
N ILE A 65 -3.21 -7.21 2.58
CA ILE A 65 -2.67 -6.69 3.84
C ILE A 65 -3.69 -5.75 4.49
N LEU A 66 -4.29 -4.87 3.70
CA LEU A 66 -5.33 -3.96 4.21
C LEU A 66 -6.56 -4.73 4.71
N LYS A 67 -6.89 -5.85 4.07
CA LYS A 67 -7.99 -6.72 4.52
C LYS A 67 -7.70 -7.27 5.92
N GLU A 68 -6.49 -7.76 6.15
CA GLU A 68 -6.09 -8.25 7.46
C GLU A 68 -6.19 -7.15 8.52
N MET A 69 -5.77 -5.92 8.18
CA MET A 69 -5.85 -4.79 9.09
C MET A 69 -7.30 -4.39 9.37
N TYR A 70 -8.16 -4.45 8.35
CA TYR A 70 -9.58 -4.17 8.51
C TYR A 70 -10.27 -5.20 9.39
N MET A 71 -9.92 -6.48 9.24
CA MET A 71 -10.51 -7.55 10.04
C MET A 71 -9.91 -7.68 11.44
N ASN A 72 -8.85 -6.94 11.74
CA ASN A 72 -8.26 -6.90 13.08
C ASN A 72 -8.94 -5.78 13.89
N PRO A 73 -9.61 -6.11 15.02
CA PRO A 73 -10.28 -5.10 15.84
C PRO A 73 -9.38 -3.95 16.28
N ASP A 74 -8.08 -4.20 16.48
CA ASP A 74 -7.12 -3.19 16.94
C ASP A 74 -6.80 -2.14 15.89
N THR A 75 -6.93 -2.47 14.60
CA THR A 75 -6.57 -1.58 13.49
C THR A 75 -7.74 -1.22 12.59
N ARG A 76 -8.90 -1.87 12.75
CA ARG A 76 -10.07 -1.67 11.87
C ARG A 76 -10.45 -0.20 11.71
N GLU A 77 -10.65 0.50 12.80
CA GLU A 77 -11.10 1.88 12.76
C GLU A 77 -10.09 2.78 12.05
N LYS A 78 -8.81 2.59 12.38
CA LYS A 78 -7.74 3.40 11.81
C LYS A 78 -7.59 3.18 10.31
N VAL A 79 -7.61 1.91 9.87
CA VAL A 79 -7.32 1.59 8.46
C VAL A 79 -8.44 2.05 7.52
N GLN A 80 -9.64 2.27 8.03
CA GLN A 80 -10.75 2.79 7.20
C GLN A 80 -10.46 4.18 6.65
N GLU A 81 -9.52 4.91 7.25
CA GLU A 81 -9.12 6.24 6.78
C GLU A 81 -8.09 6.19 5.65
N ILE A 82 -7.69 5.00 5.19
CA ILE A 82 -6.68 4.87 4.14
C ILE A 82 -7.22 5.43 2.82
N ASN A 83 -6.32 6.05 2.06
CA ASN A 83 -6.61 6.55 0.72
C ASN A 83 -5.35 6.40 -0.14
N SER A 84 -5.43 6.79 -1.41
CA SER A 84 -4.32 6.65 -2.34
C SER A 84 -3.07 7.40 -1.87
N LYS A 85 -3.24 8.60 -1.34
CA LYS A 85 -2.13 9.44 -0.87
C LYS A 85 -1.38 8.78 0.29
N LYS A 86 -2.13 8.29 1.28
CA LYS A 86 -1.55 7.63 2.45
C LYS A 86 -0.93 6.28 2.08
N LEU A 87 -1.57 5.55 1.17
CA LEU A 87 -1.01 4.28 0.71
C LEU A 87 0.30 4.48 -0.03
N CYS A 88 0.39 5.48 -0.90
CA CYS A 88 1.62 5.81 -1.61
C CYS A 88 2.73 6.22 -0.63
N TYR A 89 2.39 6.99 0.39
CA TYR A 89 3.33 7.36 1.45
C TYR A 89 3.88 6.12 2.15
N ALA A 90 2.99 5.19 2.52
CA ALA A 90 3.38 3.94 3.18
C ALA A 90 4.28 3.10 2.28
N LEU A 91 3.92 2.96 1.00
CA LEU A 91 4.68 2.18 0.04
C LEU A 91 6.07 2.77 -0.19
N LYS A 92 6.16 4.10 -0.31
CA LYS A 92 7.45 4.77 -0.48
C LYS A 92 8.35 4.55 0.72
N ASN A 93 7.82 4.71 1.93
CA ASN A 93 8.59 4.50 3.15
C ASN A 93 9.05 3.04 3.28
N TYR A 94 8.18 2.10 2.93
CA TYR A 94 8.54 0.68 2.91
C TYR A 94 9.70 0.44 1.94
N THR A 95 9.60 0.96 0.73
CA THR A 95 10.61 0.77 -0.31
C THR A 95 11.95 1.38 0.08
N ILE A 96 11.92 2.58 0.68
CA ILE A 96 13.13 3.23 1.18
C ILE A 96 13.80 2.36 2.25
N ALA A 97 13.03 1.89 3.22
CA ALA A 97 13.56 1.04 4.29
C ALA A 97 14.16 -0.25 3.73
N ASN A 98 13.50 -0.86 2.78
CA ASN A 98 13.97 -2.10 2.15
C ASN A 98 15.24 -1.89 1.32
N THR A 99 15.45 -0.68 0.80
CA THR A 99 16.67 -0.32 0.05
C THR A 99 17.87 -0.21 0.99
N ILE A 100 17.64 0.32 2.19
CA ILE A 100 18.71 0.52 3.18
C ILE A 100 19.09 -0.79 3.85
N SER A 101 18.10 -1.61 4.19
CA SER A 101 18.30 -2.85 4.93
C SER A 101 17.17 -3.82 4.60
N GLN A 102 17.53 -5.05 4.26
CA GLN A 102 16.51 -6.06 3.93
C GLN A 102 15.51 -6.23 5.07
N ILE A 103 14.23 -6.12 4.74
CA ILE A 103 13.16 -6.26 5.71
C ILE A 103 12.90 -7.75 5.94
N LYS A 104 12.97 -8.19 7.21
CA LYS A 104 12.84 -9.59 7.57
C LYS A 104 11.39 -10.09 7.50
N ILE A 105 10.45 -9.25 7.91
CA ILE A 105 9.02 -9.61 7.92
C ILE A 105 8.26 -8.54 7.13
N PRO A 106 8.18 -8.69 5.80
CA PRO A 106 7.61 -7.67 4.92
C PRO A 106 6.19 -7.26 5.29
N LYS A 107 5.31 -8.21 5.55
CA LYS A 107 3.91 -7.92 5.87
C LYS A 107 3.78 -7.06 7.12
N ALA A 108 4.48 -7.45 8.19
CA ALA A 108 4.43 -6.72 9.47
C ALA A 108 4.97 -5.30 9.31
N TYR A 109 6.07 -5.17 8.57
CA TYR A 109 6.68 -3.86 8.36
C TYR A 109 5.80 -2.96 7.49
N PHE A 110 5.18 -3.53 6.46
CA PHE A 110 4.26 -2.76 5.62
C PHE A 110 3.05 -2.27 6.42
N LYS A 111 2.48 -3.11 7.27
CA LYS A 111 1.40 -2.70 8.18
C LYS A 111 1.82 -1.51 9.04
N LYS A 112 3.05 -1.54 9.54
CA LYS A 112 3.61 -0.45 10.33
C LYS A 112 3.71 0.84 9.52
N CYS A 113 4.13 0.74 8.26
CA CYS A 113 4.19 1.88 7.36
C CYS A 113 2.78 2.46 7.10
N VAL A 114 1.78 1.60 6.94
CA VAL A 114 0.39 2.03 6.78
C VAL A 114 -0.09 2.78 8.01
N LEU A 115 0.14 2.25 9.21
CA LEU A 115 -0.27 2.91 10.44
C LEU A 115 0.41 4.26 10.61
N SER A 116 1.70 4.35 10.25
CA SER A 116 2.42 5.62 10.28
C SER A 116 1.81 6.63 9.31
N ALA A 117 1.44 6.19 8.11
CA ALA A 117 0.80 7.06 7.12
C ALA A 117 -0.55 7.58 7.63
N LEU A 118 -1.30 6.75 8.35
CA LEU A 118 -2.60 7.13 8.88
C LEU A 118 -2.52 8.21 9.95
N GLU A 119 -1.36 8.36 10.60
CA GLU A 119 -1.13 9.40 11.58
C GLU A 119 -0.79 10.76 10.96
N GLN A 120 -0.50 10.80 9.66
CA GLN A 120 -0.17 12.04 8.97
C GLN A 120 -1.45 12.84 8.71
N THR A 121 -1.46 14.11 9.11
CA THR A 121 -2.61 14.99 8.90
C THR A 121 -2.64 15.59 7.50
N GLU A 122 -1.46 15.89 6.94
CA GLU A 122 -1.32 16.44 5.59
C GLU A 122 -0.13 15.78 4.91
N LEU A 123 -0.31 15.42 3.63
CA LEU A 123 0.75 14.86 2.80
C LEU A 123 0.95 15.78 1.59
N SER A 124 2.18 15.80 1.06
CA SER A 124 2.48 16.64 -0.09
C SER A 124 1.76 16.10 -1.34
N THR A 125 1.60 16.98 -2.34
CA THR A 125 0.94 16.63 -3.60
C THR A 125 1.66 15.51 -4.35
N GLN A 126 2.92 15.21 -4.03
CA GLN A 126 3.66 14.13 -4.67
C GLN A 126 3.02 12.75 -4.45
N TYR A 127 2.13 12.62 -3.46
CA TYR A 127 1.42 11.37 -3.16
C TYR A 127 0.01 11.35 -3.72
N ASP A 128 -0.42 12.40 -4.43
CA ASP A 128 -1.72 12.40 -5.09
C ASP A 128 -1.70 11.43 -6.28
N SER A 129 -2.82 10.72 -6.49
CA SER A 129 -2.91 9.76 -7.58
C SER A 129 -2.68 10.40 -8.95
N ASP A 130 -3.18 11.62 -9.16
CA ASP A 130 -2.95 12.36 -10.40
C ASP A 130 -1.48 12.60 -10.67
N THR A 131 -0.73 13.01 -9.63
CA THR A 131 0.70 13.24 -9.73
C THR A 131 1.43 11.92 -10.05
N ILE A 132 1.03 10.83 -9.41
CA ILE A 132 1.62 9.51 -9.66
C ILE A 132 1.35 9.07 -11.09
N MET A 133 0.12 9.26 -11.59
CA MET A 133 -0.23 8.91 -12.97
C MET A 133 0.58 9.72 -13.97
N MET A 134 0.83 10.99 -13.71
CA MET A 134 1.71 11.82 -14.54
C MET A 134 3.12 11.27 -14.58
N GLN A 135 3.65 10.86 -13.43
CA GLN A 135 5.00 10.27 -13.34
C GLN A 135 5.10 8.98 -14.14
N ILE A 136 4.06 8.14 -14.09
CA ILE A 136 3.99 6.91 -14.88
C ILE A 136 3.98 7.22 -16.37
N SER A 137 3.16 8.18 -16.78
CA SER A 137 3.07 8.61 -18.18
C SER A 137 4.41 9.14 -18.70
N GLU A 138 5.09 9.95 -17.91
CA GLU A 138 6.42 10.47 -18.27
C GLU A 138 7.46 9.36 -18.40
N ALA A 139 7.37 8.34 -17.55
CA ALA A 139 8.29 7.20 -17.60
C ALA A 139 8.11 6.34 -18.84
N GLU A 140 6.91 6.33 -19.43
CA GLU A 140 6.60 5.57 -20.64
C GLU A 140 7.05 6.28 -21.92
N GLU A 141 7.32 7.57 -21.84
CA GLU A 141 7.83 8.36 -22.96
C GLU A 141 9.35 8.17 -23.11
#